data_710537e4e11e883febe826ab3cb4091a
#
_entry.id   710537e4e11e883febe826ab3cb4091a
#
_cell.length_a   1.000
_cell.length_b   1.000
_cell.length_c   1.000
_cell.angle_alpha   90.00
_cell.angle_beta   90.00
_cell.angle_gamma   90.00
#
_symmetry.space_group_name_H-M   'P 1'
#
loop_
_entity.id
_entity.type
_entity.pdbx_description
1 polymer ?
#
loop_
_entity_poly.entity_id
_entity_poly.type
_entity_poly.pdbx_seq_one_letter_code
_entity_poly.pdbx_strand_id
1 'polypeptide(L)'
;RIETLLDGEDFTPASYRGEIQIAVSEYVGISLLPPLSAKLQRAAPKLRLRTITRVEHQLEQLASGDLDFAIQLSRSKYPPEYRYQSLGNSPLAIFVRRGHPLIGQTITREKLSYYPAINLYVSDRMEVELPELPEGRSAGELTGMLETSHLLTALEVLRETDYTLVCPAYLARNEGATRDVIALPLPPHEAQSVDYTLVAHERTAQSAIHQWLWNEIVDTVRNMRVRTVHRG
;
A
#
# COMPACT_ATOMS: atom_id res chain seq x y z
N ARG A 1 -0.61 -29.00 13.60
CA ARG A 1 -0.59 -29.02 12.12
C ARG A 1 0.66 -29.76 11.69
N ILE A 2 0.46 -30.99 11.16
CA ILE A 2 1.53 -31.97 10.89
C ILE A 2 1.99 -31.92 9.41
N GLU A 3 1.91 -30.77 8.75
CA GLU A 3 2.26 -30.65 7.33
C GLU A 3 3.66 -30.08 7.07
N THR A 4 4.44 -29.79 8.14
CA THR A 4 5.74 -29.10 8.02
C THR A 4 6.94 -30.04 7.87
N LEU A 5 6.76 -31.35 7.77
CA LEU A 5 7.85 -32.33 7.80
C LEU A 5 8.21 -32.95 6.44
N LEU A 6 7.68 -32.43 5.32
CA LEU A 6 7.98 -32.96 3.98
C LEU A 6 8.64 -31.96 3.03
N ASP A 7 9.23 -30.88 3.53
CA ASP A 7 9.95 -29.89 2.71
C ASP A 7 11.43 -30.28 2.38
N GLY A 8 11.70 -31.58 2.29
CA GLY A 8 12.99 -32.10 1.82
C GLY A 8 12.93 -32.50 0.36
N GLU A 9 13.63 -31.81 -0.48
CA GLU A 9 14.16 -32.07 -1.84
C GLU A 9 13.31 -31.72 -3.07
N ASP A 10 11.96 -31.61 -3.04
CA ASP A 10 11.19 -31.35 -4.28
C ASP A 10 10.05 -30.31 -4.11
N PHE A 11 10.34 -29.18 -3.44
CA PHE A 11 9.33 -28.10 -3.40
C PHE A 11 9.09 -27.53 -4.79
N THR A 12 7.86 -27.67 -5.30
CA THR A 12 7.39 -26.99 -6.50
C THR A 12 6.16 -26.13 -6.17
N PRO A 13 6.17 -24.83 -6.50
CA PRO A 13 5.03 -23.97 -6.24
C PRO A 13 3.70 -24.51 -6.81
N ALA A 14 3.76 -25.18 -7.97
CA ALA A 14 2.60 -25.74 -8.65
C ALA A 14 1.90 -26.88 -7.85
N SER A 15 2.63 -27.58 -6.99
CA SER A 15 2.06 -28.67 -6.18
C SER A 15 1.49 -28.19 -4.85
N TYR A 16 1.90 -27.01 -4.37
CA TYR A 16 1.51 -26.50 -3.06
C TYR A 16 -0.01 -26.31 -2.95
N ARG A 17 -0.57 -26.82 -1.86
CA ARG A 17 -1.99 -26.72 -1.50
C ARG A 17 -2.11 -26.16 -0.09
N GLY A 18 -2.24 -24.87 0.02
CA GLY A 18 -2.37 -24.23 1.32
C GLY A 18 -2.86 -22.81 1.20
N GLU A 19 -2.99 -22.15 2.33
CA GLU A 19 -3.38 -20.75 2.42
C GLU A 19 -2.20 -19.93 2.96
N ILE A 20 -1.97 -18.79 2.36
CA ILE A 20 -1.03 -17.75 2.84
C ILE A 20 -1.84 -16.49 3.08
N GLN A 21 -1.66 -15.90 4.26
CA GLN A 21 -2.33 -14.67 4.65
C GLN A 21 -1.36 -13.48 4.61
N ILE A 22 -1.77 -12.41 3.93
CA ILE A 22 -0.98 -11.20 3.79
C ILE A 22 -1.79 -9.96 4.19
N ALA A 23 -1.26 -9.18 5.13
CA ALA A 23 -1.76 -7.86 5.43
C ALA A 23 -1.21 -6.87 4.39
N VAL A 24 -2.10 -6.15 3.71
CA VAL A 24 -1.75 -5.17 2.69
C VAL A 24 -2.83 -4.10 2.59
N SER A 25 -2.43 -2.81 2.65
CA SER A 25 -3.38 -1.71 2.48
C SER A 25 -3.96 -1.68 1.06
N GLU A 26 -5.15 -1.07 0.90
CA GLU A 26 -5.74 -0.90 -0.44
C GLU A 26 -4.83 -0.14 -1.40
N TYR A 27 -4.05 0.84 -0.93
CA TYR A 27 -3.10 1.59 -1.75
C TYR A 27 -2.08 0.69 -2.44
N VAL A 28 -1.52 -0.24 -1.69
CA VAL A 28 -0.54 -1.19 -2.22
C VAL A 28 -1.25 -2.30 -3.00
N GLY A 29 -2.32 -2.83 -2.42
CA GLY A 29 -3.07 -3.97 -2.98
C GLY A 29 -3.57 -3.72 -4.39
N ILE A 30 -4.17 -2.56 -4.65
CA ILE A 30 -4.73 -2.22 -5.96
C ILE A 30 -3.70 -2.23 -7.09
N SER A 31 -2.44 -1.97 -6.77
CA SER A 31 -1.34 -1.96 -7.74
C SER A 31 -0.57 -3.28 -7.78
N LEU A 32 -0.35 -3.90 -6.61
CA LEU A 32 0.47 -5.11 -6.47
C LEU A 32 -0.31 -6.39 -6.81
N LEU A 33 -1.53 -6.53 -6.31
CA LEU A 33 -2.25 -7.80 -6.40
C LEU A 33 -2.58 -8.24 -7.84
N PRO A 34 -2.96 -7.36 -8.79
CA PRO A 34 -3.24 -7.80 -10.14
C PRO A 34 -2.04 -8.49 -10.83
N PRO A 35 -0.84 -7.88 -10.91
CA PRO A 35 0.31 -8.55 -11.53
C PRO A 35 0.82 -9.74 -10.71
N LEU A 36 0.74 -9.70 -9.38
CA LEU A 36 1.11 -10.83 -8.53
C LEU A 36 0.15 -12.00 -8.75
N SER A 37 -1.15 -11.78 -8.73
CA SER A 37 -2.17 -12.83 -8.97
C SER A 37 -2.01 -13.48 -10.35
N ALA A 38 -1.69 -12.70 -11.38
CA ALA A 38 -1.43 -13.24 -12.73
C ALA A 38 -0.20 -14.16 -12.76
N LYS A 39 0.82 -13.92 -11.94
CA LYS A 39 1.96 -14.82 -11.75
C LYS A 39 1.57 -16.07 -10.97
N LEU A 40 0.90 -15.89 -9.84
CA LEU A 40 0.50 -16.99 -8.94
C LEU A 40 -0.43 -17.97 -9.65
N GLN A 41 -1.36 -17.49 -10.46
CA GLN A 41 -2.26 -18.33 -11.27
C GLN A 41 -1.49 -19.33 -12.14
N ARG A 42 -0.34 -18.93 -12.68
CA ARG A 42 0.48 -19.79 -13.54
C ARG A 42 1.44 -20.68 -12.76
N ALA A 43 2.08 -20.11 -11.72
CA ALA A 43 3.16 -20.78 -11.00
C ALA A 43 2.68 -21.64 -9.82
N ALA A 44 1.61 -21.21 -9.15
CA ALA A 44 1.08 -21.86 -7.95
C ALA A 44 -0.47 -21.89 -7.97
N PRO A 45 -1.09 -22.57 -8.95
CA PRO A 45 -2.55 -22.49 -9.19
C PRO A 45 -3.41 -23.03 -8.06
N LYS A 46 -2.83 -23.74 -7.11
CA LYS A 46 -3.53 -24.34 -5.95
C LYS A 46 -3.29 -23.57 -4.65
N LEU A 47 -2.42 -22.55 -4.68
CA LEU A 47 -2.20 -21.64 -3.56
C LEU A 47 -3.44 -20.77 -3.35
N ARG A 48 -3.91 -20.71 -2.11
CA ARG A 48 -4.92 -19.74 -1.69
C ARG A 48 -4.22 -18.54 -1.06
N LEU A 49 -4.27 -17.40 -1.73
CA LEU A 49 -3.80 -16.13 -1.17
C LEU A 49 -4.97 -15.39 -0.55
N ARG A 50 -4.88 -15.13 0.76
CA ARG A 50 -5.84 -14.32 1.50
C ARG A 50 -5.23 -12.97 1.82
N THR A 51 -5.89 -11.89 1.43
CA THR A 51 -5.44 -10.52 1.69
C THR A 51 -6.37 -9.86 2.70
N ILE A 52 -5.79 -9.14 3.65
CA ILE A 52 -6.50 -8.42 4.70
C ILE A 52 -6.01 -6.96 4.68
N THR A 53 -6.93 -6.01 4.55
CA THR A 53 -6.58 -4.59 4.33
C THR A 53 -6.49 -3.78 5.62
N ARG A 54 -7.12 -4.23 6.69
CA ARG A 54 -7.11 -3.57 8.01
C ARG A 54 -6.65 -4.57 9.05
N VAL A 55 -5.41 -4.46 9.45
CA VAL A 55 -4.84 -5.35 10.47
C VAL A 55 -4.14 -4.50 11.50
N GLU A 56 -4.64 -4.57 12.73
CA GLU A 56 -3.98 -4.01 13.91
C GLU A 56 -2.97 -5.02 14.45
N HIS A 57 -1.93 -4.53 15.14
CA HIS A 57 -0.93 -5.40 15.76
C HIS A 57 -0.30 -6.40 14.79
N GLN A 58 0.11 -5.92 13.60
CA GLN A 58 0.59 -6.79 12.53
C GLN A 58 1.81 -7.63 12.94
N LEU A 59 2.76 -7.09 13.73
CA LEU A 59 3.92 -7.85 14.17
C LEU A 59 3.52 -9.01 15.10
N GLU A 60 2.61 -8.79 16.02
CA GLU A 60 2.11 -9.84 16.91
C GLU A 60 1.38 -10.93 16.12
N GLN A 61 0.57 -10.55 15.12
CA GLN A 61 -0.10 -11.51 14.25
C GLN A 61 0.87 -12.28 13.34
N LEU A 62 1.97 -11.68 12.90
CA LEU A 62 3.05 -12.38 12.22
C LEU A 62 3.74 -13.40 13.15
N ALA A 63 3.97 -13.04 14.42
CA ALA A 63 4.56 -13.92 15.42
C ALA A 63 3.63 -15.08 15.79
N SER A 64 2.33 -14.81 16.01
CA SER A 64 1.33 -15.86 16.35
C SER A 64 1.00 -16.80 15.19
N GLY A 65 1.20 -16.36 13.94
CA GLY A 65 0.86 -17.14 12.76
C GLY A 65 -0.52 -16.85 12.18
N ASP A 66 -1.18 -15.82 12.64
CA ASP A 66 -2.43 -15.32 12.05
C ASP A 66 -2.19 -14.59 10.73
N LEU A 67 -0.95 -14.09 10.56
CA LEU A 67 -0.43 -13.56 9.29
C LEU A 67 0.87 -14.26 8.91
N ASP A 68 1.11 -14.39 7.61
CA ASP A 68 2.37 -14.88 7.04
C ASP A 68 3.26 -13.71 6.58
N PHE A 69 2.65 -12.68 6.00
CA PHE A 69 3.32 -11.48 5.51
C PHE A 69 2.54 -10.22 5.88
N ALA A 70 3.27 -9.11 6.01
CA ALA A 70 2.69 -7.78 6.06
C ALA A 70 3.43 -6.85 5.10
N ILE A 71 2.69 -6.03 4.34
CA ILE A 71 3.24 -4.89 3.61
C ILE A 71 2.73 -3.64 4.30
N GLN A 72 3.65 -2.94 4.94
CA GLN A 72 3.34 -1.80 5.80
C GLN A 72 4.25 -0.61 5.50
N LEU A 73 3.94 0.54 6.05
CA LEU A 73 4.87 1.66 6.05
C LEU A 73 6.09 1.30 6.88
N SER A 74 7.26 1.72 6.42
CA SER A 74 8.53 1.37 7.04
C SER A 74 8.63 1.93 8.44
N ARG A 75 9.04 1.10 9.38
CA ARG A 75 9.37 1.50 10.75
C ARG A 75 10.84 1.86 10.86
N SER A 76 11.20 2.69 11.81
CA SER A 76 12.59 3.01 12.12
C SER A 76 13.40 1.80 12.59
N LYS A 77 12.72 0.81 13.20
CA LYS A 77 13.35 -0.41 13.74
C LYS A 77 12.35 -1.57 13.75
N TYR A 78 12.86 -2.75 13.41
CA TYR A 78 12.15 -4.03 13.58
C TYR A 78 12.88 -4.88 14.64
N PRO A 79 12.16 -5.65 15.46
CA PRO A 79 12.78 -6.66 16.33
C PRO A 79 13.55 -7.71 15.50
N PRO A 80 14.60 -8.33 16.09
CA PRO A 80 15.51 -9.22 15.34
C PRO A 80 14.85 -10.47 14.76
N GLU A 81 13.73 -10.91 15.35
CA GLU A 81 12.95 -12.05 14.88
C GLU A 81 12.13 -11.79 13.60
N TYR A 82 12.15 -10.55 13.09
CA TYR A 82 11.44 -10.20 11.85
C TYR A 82 12.41 -10.00 10.69
N ARG A 83 12.17 -10.73 9.62
CA ARG A 83 12.76 -10.44 8.31
C ARG A 83 11.99 -9.30 7.67
N TYR A 84 12.70 -8.32 7.15
CA TYR A 84 12.09 -7.21 6.44
C TYR A 84 12.89 -6.80 5.21
N GLN A 85 12.21 -6.23 4.23
CA GLN A 85 12.82 -5.73 3.00
C GLN A 85 12.07 -4.51 2.49
N SER A 86 12.79 -3.43 2.23
CA SER A 86 12.21 -2.24 1.60
C SER A 86 11.68 -2.60 0.22
N LEU A 87 10.42 -2.29 -0.01
CA LEU A 87 9.76 -2.35 -1.31
C LEU A 87 9.87 -1.03 -2.06
N GLY A 88 10.24 0.05 -1.36
CA GLY A 88 10.63 1.33 -1.89
C GLY A 88 9.82 2.50 -1.41
N ASN A 89 10.20 3.64 -1.95
CA ASN A 89 9.70 4.97 -1.64
C ASN A 89 8.71 5.46 -2.69
N SER A 90 7.72 6.23 -2.26
CA SER A 90 6.84 7.01 -3.11
C SER A 90 6.63 8.41 -2.54
N PRO A 91 6.83 9.47 -3.32
CA PRO A 91 6.37 10.78 -2.89
C PRO A 91 4.85 10.77 -2.71
N LEU A 92 4.35 11.65 -1.85
CA LEU A 92 2.93 11.95 -1.75
C LEU A 92 2.50 12.94 -2.82
N ALA A 93 1.26 12.86 -3.25
CA ALA A 93 0.64 13.78 -4.20
C ALA A 93 -0.80 14.09 -3.76
N ILE A 94 -1.32 15.20 -4.26
CA ILE A 94 -2.70 15.62 -4.06
C ILE A 94 -3.51 15.09 -5.23
N PHE A 95 -4.48 14.24 -4.97
CA PHE A 95 -5.40 13.72 -5.97
C PHE A 95 -6.67 14.58 -5.98
N VAL A 96 -7.10 14.96 -7.18
CA VAL A 96 -8.27 15.78 -7.44
C VAL A 96 -8.99 15.28 -8.69
N ARG A 97 -10.26 15.61 -8.89
CA ARG A 97 -10.97 15.27 -10.14
C ARG A 97 -10.38 15.97 -11.36
N ARG A 98 -10.61 15.43 -12.53
CA ARG A 98 -10.36 16.15 -13.80
C ARG A 98 -11.16 17.45 -13.84
N GLY A 99 -10.48 18.54 -14.19
CA GLY A 99 -11.10 19.88 -14.23
C GLY A 99 -11.25 20.56 -12.86
N HIS A 100 -10.58 20.04 -11.82
CA HIS A 100 -10.54 20.70 -10.51
C HIS A 100 -9.87 22.09 -10.60
N PRO A 101 -10.38 23.11 -9.87
CA PRO A 101 -9.83 24.47 -9.95
C PRO A 101 -8.34 24.63 -9.59
N LEU A 102 -7.75 23.69 -8.85
CA LEU A 102 -6.32 23.68 -8.52
C LEU A 102 -5.42 23.30 -9.71
N ILE A 103 -5.96 22.72 -10.78
CA ILE A 103 -5.15 22.29 -11.93
C ILE A 103 -4.62 23.53 -12.66
N GLY A 104 -3.30 23.50 -12.96
CA GLY A 104 -2.61 24.62 -13.60
C GLY A 104 -2.24 25.76 -12.66
N GLN A 105 -2.51 25.62 -11.35
CA GLN A 105 -2.12 26.59 -10.36
C GLN A 105 -0.86 26.15 -9.58
N THR A 106 -0.11 27.11 -9.05
CA THR A 106 0.87 26.83 -8.00
C THR A 106 0.12 26.44 -6.74
N ILE A 107 0.38 25.22 -6.26
CA ILE A 107 -0.27 24.70 -5.05
C ILE A 107 0.39 25.31 -3.82
N THR A 108 -0.42 25.93 -2.98
CA THR A 108 -0.03 26.46 -1.68
C THR A 108 -0.98 25.93 -0.61
N ARG A 109 -0.52 25.95 0.66
CA ARG A 109 -1.36 25.58 1.80
C ARG A 109 -2.65 26.40 1.85
N GLU A 110 -2.56 27.70 1.61
CA GLU A 110 -3.71 28.59 1.58
C GLU A 110 -4.74 28.13 0.53
N LYS A 111 -4.31 27.85 -0.71
CA LYS A 111 -5.21 27.38 -1.75
C LYS A 111 -5.84 26.02 -1.42
N LEU A 112 -5.08 25.12 -0.82
CA LEU A 112 -5.59 23.83 -0.37
C LEU A 112 -6.67 23.99 0.70
N SER A 113 -6.56 25.00 1.56
CA SER A 113 -7.55 25.23 2.63
C SER A 113 -8.93 25.63 2.15
N TYR A 114 -9.07 26.05 0.89
CA TYR A 114 -10.39 26.40 0.31
C TYR A 114 -11.20 25.15 -0.10
N TYR A 115 -10.57 23.96 -0.14
CA TYR A 115 -11.20 22.72 -0.58
C TYR A 115 -11.30 21.72 0.56
N PRO A 116 -12.44 21.01 0.68
CA PRO A 116 -12.54 19.96 1.69
C PRO A 116 -11.60 18.80 1.37
N ALA A 117 -11.19 18.08 2.40
CA ALA A 117 -10.26 16.98 2.26
C ALA A 117 -10.91 15.63 2.57
N ILE A 118 -10.45 14.59 1.87
CA ILE A 118 -10.71 13.21 2.24
C ILE A 118 -9.54 12.71 3.08
N ASN A 119 -9.83 12.21 4.27
CA ASN A 119 -8.86 11.52 5.11
C ASN A 119 -9.05 10.02 4.96
N LEU A 120 -8.06 9.35 4.38
CA LEU A 120 -8.01 7.90 4.34
C LEU A 120 -7.24 7.41 5.55
N TYR A 121 -7.95 6.76 6.48
CA TYR A 121 -7.29 6.15 7.62
C TYR A 121 -6.98 4.68 7.38
N VAL A 122 -5.75 4.30 7.71
CA VAL A 122 -5.29 2.90 7.82
C VAL A 122 -5.27 2.54 9.29
N SER A 123 -5.59 1.31 9.63
CA SER A 123 -5.98 0.94 10.98
C SER A 123 -4.91 1.04 12.06
N ASP A 124 -3.67 1.29 11.80
CA ASP A 124 -2.62 1.47 12.83
C ASP A 124 -2.22 2.95 12.96
N ARG A 125 -3.13 3.79 13.48
CA ARG A 125 -2.80 5.19 13.82
C ARG A 125 -1.63 5.32 14.80
N MET A 126 -1.30 4.28 15.56
CA MET A 126 -0.19 4.29 16.52
C MET A 126 1.18 3.98 15.91
N GLU A 127 1.24 3.48 14.69
CA GLU A 127 2.49 3.02 14.08
C GLU A 127 2.90 3.82 12.84
N VAL A 128 1.99 4.61 12.30
CA VAL A 128 2.25 5.44 11.13
C VAL A 128 1.55 6.77 11.30
N GLU A 129 2.31 7.73 11.78
CA GLU A 129 2.04 9.11 11.46
C GLU A 129 2.23 9.25 9.94
N LEU A 130 1.13 9.01 9.17
CA LEU A 130 1.04 9.71 7.90
C LEU A 130 1.30 11.16 8.25
N PRO A 131 2.24 11.83 7.60
CA PRO A 131 2.50 13.21 7.92
C PRO A 131 1.15 13.90 7.95
N GLU A 132 0.78 14.39 9.11
CA GLU A 132 -0.39 15.25 9.25
C GLU A 132 -0.24 16.30 8.17
N LEU A 133 -1.30 16.54 7.42
CA LEU A 133 -1.35 17.75 6.59
C LEU A 133 -0.86 18.88 7.49
N PRO A 134 0.12 19.67 7.09
CA PRO A 134 0.94 20.50 7.93
C PRO A 134 0.16 21.17 9.04
N GLU A 135 0.70 21.11 10.27
CA GLU A 135 0.16 21.78 11.45
C GLU A 135 -0.32 23.20 11.10
N GLY A 136 -1.56 23.50 11.40
CA GLY A 136 -2.18 24.81 11.13
C GLY A 136 -3.62 24.74 10.71
N ARG A 137 -4.20 23.57 10.51
CA ARG A 137 -5.64 23.40 10.45
C ARG A 137 -6.16 23.03 11.83
N SER A 138 -6.67 24.00 12.55
CA SER A 138 -7.57 23.71 13.68
C SER A 138 -8.72 22.87 13.14
N ALA A 139 -9.02 21.77 13.81
CA ALA A 139 -10.14 20.89 13.44
C ALA A 139 -11.53 21.59 13.32
N GLY A 140 -11.59 22.89 13.63
CA GLY A 140 -12.77 23.73 13.55
C GLY A 140 -12.87 24.62 12.31
N GLU A 141 -11.83 24.70 11.45
CA GLU A 141 -11.82 25.58 10.27
C GLU A 141 -11.96 24.84 8.94
N LEU A 142 -12.15 23.52 8.96
CA LEU A 142 -12.30 22.73 7.75
C LEU A 142 -13.70 22.86 7.18
N THR A 143 -13.78 23.33 5.95
CA THR A 143 -14.99 23.28 5.12
C THR A 143 -15.32 21.84 4.73
N GLY A 144 -15.73 21.01 5.70
CA GLY A 144 -16.07 19.61 5.48
C GLY A 144 -14.88 18.69 5.33
N MET A 145 -14.96 17.51 5.92
CA MET A 145 -14.00 16.42 5.79
C MET A 145 -14.78 15.12 5.65
N LEU A 146 -14.33 14.27 4.74
CA LEU A 146 -14.76 12.87 4.67
C LEU A 146 -13.67 11.99 5.24
N GLU A 147 -13.98 11.18 6.24
CA GLU A 147 -13.11 10.11 6.70
C GLU A 147 -13.60 8.76 6.18
N THR A 148 -12.73 8.00 5.57
CA THR A 148 -13.04 6.64 5.09
C THR A 148 -11.80 5.77 5.09
N SER A 149 -11.99 4.45 5.21
CA SER A 149 -10.91 3.46 5.03
C SER A 149 -10.90 2.83 3.63
N HIS A 150 -11.79 3.25 2.74
CA HIS A 150 -12.00 2.66 1.43
C HIS A 150 -11.46 3.58 0.32
N LEU A 151 -10.33 3.20 -0.26
CA LEU A 151 -9.68 3.98 -1.32
C LEU A 151 -10.58 4.17 -2.55
N LEU A 152 -11.26 3.12 -3.01
CA LEU A 152 -12.13 3.24 -4.18
C LEU A 152 -13.29 4.20 -3.92
N THR A 153 -13.89 4.16 -2.73
CA THR A 153 -14.93 5.11 -2.34
C THR A 153 -14.40 6.55 -2.36
N ALA A 154 -13.19 6.76 -1.81
CA ALA A 154 -12.56 8.08 -1.84
C ALA A 154 -12.34 8.60 -3.27
N LEU A 155 -11.88 7.73 -4.18
CA LEU A 155 -11.67 8.08 -5.59
C LEU A 155 -12.99 8.39 -6.31
N GLU A 156 -14.08 7.69 -6.00
CA GLU A 156 -15.41 8.02 -6.54
C GLU A 156 -15.89 9.39 -6.03
N VAL A 157 -15.71 9.68 -4.73
CA VAL A 157 -16.05 11.01 -4.17
C VAL A 157 -15.26 12.12 -4.85
N LEU A 158 -13.96 11.90 -5.12
CA LEU A 158 -13.15 12.87 -5.87
C LEU A 158 -13.74 13.18 -7.25
N ARG A 159 -14.25 12.18 -7.97
CA ARG A 159 -14.81 12.38 -9.33
C ARG A 159 -16.01 13.31 -9.35
N GLU A 160 -16.80 13.30 -8.28
CA GLU A 160 -18.07 14.04 -8.18
C GLU A 160 -17.95 15.38 -7.45
N THR A 161 -16.77 15.68 -6.85
CA THR A 161 -16.62 16.82 -5.94
C THR A 161 -15.31 17.57 -6.13
N ASP A 162 -15.19 18.74 -5.50
CA ASP A 162 -13.93 19.48 -5.37
C ASP A 162 -13.15 19.09 -4.08
N TYR A 163 -13.31 17.88 -3.61
CA TYR A 163 -12.49 17.36 -2.53
C TYR A 163 -11.03 17.12 -3.00
N THR A 164 -10.13 17.15 -2.05
CA THR A 164 -8.72 16.78 -2.23
C THR A 164 -8.39 15.53 -1.43
N LEU A 165 -7.50 14.70 -1.94
CA LEU A 165 -7.00 13.50 -1.26
C LEU A 165 -5.49 13.44 -1.38
N VAL A 166 -4.78 13.34 -0.24
CA VAL A 166 -3.34 13.11 -0.24
C VAL A 166 -3.07 11.62 -0.17
N CYS A 167 -2.36 11.08 -1.14
CA CYS A 167 -1.92 9.68 -1.15
C CYS A 167 -0.65 9.47 -1.98
N PRO A 168 -0.05 8.27 -1.92
CA PRO A 168 1.19 7.98 -2.64
C PRO A 168 1.05 8.19 -4.15
N ALA A 169 1.97 8.96 -4.75
CA ALA A 169 1.93 9.34 -6.16
C ALA A 169 1.96 8.16 -7.13
N TYR A 170 2.53 7.00 -6.72
CA TYR A 170 2.52 5.80 -7.58
C TYR A 170 1.11 5.34 -7.94
N LEU A 171 0.09 5.68 -7.14
CA LEU A 171 -1.29 5.34 -7.41
C LEU A 171 -1.79 5.92 -8.74
N ALA A 172 -1.30 7.09 -9.14
CA ALA A 172 -1.64 7.71 -10.42
C ALA A 172 -1.29 6.85 -11.64
N ARG A 173 -0.42 5.84 -11.48
CA ARG A 173 -0.06 4.89 -12.55
C ARG A 173 -1.11 3.81 -12.76
N ASN A 174 -2.04 3.65 -11.83
CA ASN A 174 -3.16 2.74 -11.97
C ASN A 174 -4.30 3.45 -12.71
N GLU A 175 -4.21 3.50 -14.05
CA GLU A 175 -5.16 4.20 -14.91
C GLU A 175 -6.61 3.74 -14.70
N GLY A 176 -6.81 2.46 -14.34
CA GLY A 176 -8.13 1.91 -14.06
C GLY A 176 -8.75 2.52 -12.80
N ALA A 177 -7.99 2.60 -11.72
CA ALA A 177 -8.45 3.15 -10.44
C ALA A 177 -8.54 4.68 -10.47
N THR A 178 -7.58 5.35 -11.14
CA THR A 178 -7.46 6.82 -11.16
C THR A 178 -8.04 7.48 -12.42
N ARG A 179 -8.88 6.76 -13.17
CA ARG A 179 -9.57 7.36 -14.31
C ARG A 179 -10.30 8.64 -13.89
N ASP A 180 -10.09 9.73 -14.65
CA ASP A 180 -10.65 11.06 -14.38
C ASP A 180 -10.22 11.72 -13.05
N VAL A 181 -9.14 11.19 -12.46
CA VAL A 181 -8.48 11.77 -11.29
C VAL A 181 -7.06 12.20 -11.69
N ILE A 182 -6.63 13.36 -11.23
CA ILE A 182 -5.33 13.96 -11.54
C ILE A 182 -4.50 14.05 -10.26
N ALA A 183 -3.25 13.64 -10.33
CA ALA A 183 -2.29 13.80 -9.25
C ALA A 183 -1.51 15.12 -9.44
N LEU A 184 -1.56 16.00 -8.45
CA LEU A 184 -0.84 17.25 -8.38
C LEU A 184 0.30 17.12 -7.36
N PRO A 185 1.46 17.79 -7.57
CA PRO A 185 2.54 17.77 -6.60
C PRO A 185 2.11 18.47 -5.31
N LEU A 186 2.65 18.03 -4.16
CA LEU A 186 2.58 18.80 -2.93
C LEU A 186 3.38 20.12 -3.06
N PRO A 187 3.08 21.15 -2.23
CA PRO A 187 3.91 22.33 -2.14
C PRO A 187 5.37 21.93 -1.88
N PRO A 188 6.36 22.60 -2.49
CA PRO A 188 7.77 22.19 -2.40
C PRO A 188 8.32 22.06 -0.97
N HIS A 189 7.83 22.89 -0.05
CA HIS A 189 8.23 22.86 1.37
C HIS A 189 7.51 21.79 2.19
N GLU A 190 6.53 21.12 1.60
CA GLU A 190 5.70 20.08 2.20
C GLU A 190 5.88 18.74 1.48
N ALA A 191 6.89 18.65 0.62
CA ALA A 191 7.21 17.42 -0.10
C ALA A 191 7.57 16.32 0.90
N GLN A 192 6.75 15.28 0.92
CA GLN A 192 6.90 14.13 1.79
C GLN A 192 6.81 12.85 0.98
N SER A 193 7.35 11.79 1.52
CA SER A 193 7.32 10.48 0.89
C SER A 193 7.06 9.39 1.92
N VAL A 194 6.53 8.29 1.45
CA VAL A 194 6.29 7.09 2.24
C VAL A 194 7.14 5.94 1.73
N ASP A 195 7.71 5.18 2.66
CA ASP A 195 8.47 3.98 2.39
C ASP A 195 7.64 2.76 2.75
N TYR A 196 7.63 1.75 1.88
CA TYR A 196 6.93 0.49 2.12
C TYR A 196 7.93 -0.63 2.37
N THR A 197 7.59 -1.49 3.32
CA THR A 197 8.41 -2.63 3.72
C THR A 197 7.55 -3.90 3.73
N LEU A 198 8.10 -4.97 3.13
CA LEU A 198 7.60 -6.33 3.30
C LEU A 198 8.20 -6.91 4.58
N VAL A 199 7.37 -7.49 5.43
CA VAL A 199 7.76 -8.04 6.72
C VAL A 199 7.23 -9.46 6.87
N ALA A 200 8.04 -10.35 7.46
CA ALA A 200 7.66 -11.69 7.88
C ALA A 200 8.35 -12.03 9.20
N HIS A 201 7.79 -12.94 9.98
CA HIS A 201 8.42 -13.45 11.19
C HIS A 201 9.35 -14.63 10.86
N GLU A 202 10.43 -14.83 11.63
CA GLU A 202 11.42 -15.90 11.43
C GLU A 202 10.81 -17.31 11.42
N ARG A 203 9.63 -17.51 12.05
CA ARG A 203 8.90 -18.80 12.03
C ARG A 203 8.65 -19.34 10.61
N THR A 204 8.62 -18.47 9.60
CA THR A 204 8.42 -18.84 8.19
C THR A 204 9.72 -18.96 7.41
N ALA A 205 10.87 -18.69 8.04
CA ALA A 205 12.15 -18.59 7.35
C ALA A 205 12.60 -19.90 6.67
N GLN A 206 12.21 -21.05 7.21
CA GLN A 206 12.55 -22.38 6.66
C GLN A 206 11.49 -22.92 5.70
N SER A 207 10.37 -22.23 5.53
CA SER A 207 9.29 -22.69 4.65
C SER A 207 9.58 -22.29 3.20
N ALA A 208 9.71 -23.26 2.32
CA ALA A 208 10.03 -23.05 0.90
C ALA A 208 8.96 -22.21 0.18
N ILE A 209 7.68 -22.42 0.48
CA ILE A 209 6.59 -21.61 -0.12
C ILE A 209 6.66 -20.15 0.31
N HIS A 210 7.00 -19.87 1.59
CA HIS A 210 7.13 -18.51 2.09
C HIS A 210 8.34 -17.80 1.46
N GLN A 211 9.47 -18.49 1.31
CA GLN A 211 10.66 -17.95 0.64
C GLN A 211 10.36 -17.64 -0.85
N TRP A 212 9.69 -18.57 -1.53
CA TRP A 212 9.31 -18.38 -2.92
C TRP A 212 8.35 -17.20 -3.08
N LEU A 213 7.27 -17.14 -2.29
CA LEU A 213 6.29 -16.04 -2.39
C LEU A 213 6.89 -14.69 -2.00
N TRP A 214 7.79 -14.65 -1.01
CA TRP A 214 8.56 -13.45 -0.70
C TRP A 214 9.27 -12.90 -1.93
N ASN A 215 9.98 -13.75 -2.66
CA ASN A 215 10.70 -13.36 -3.86
C ASN A 215 9.74 -12.90 -4.96
N GLU A 216 8.60 -13.57 -5.15
CA GLU A 216 7.60 -13.17 -6.13
C GLU A 216 7.00 -11.79 -5.83
N ILE A 217 6.76 -11.47 -4.57
CA ILE A 217 6.29 -10.15 -4.14
C ILE A 217 7.35 -9.09 -4.47
N VAL A 218 8.59 -9.30 -4.03
CA VAL A 218 9.72 -8.38 -4.25
C VAL A 218 9.95 -8.14 -5.74
N ASP A 219 10.00 -9.19 -6.54
CA ASP A 219 10.21 -9.09 -7.99
C ASP A 219 9.03 -8.42 -8.70
N THR A 220 7.81 -8.66 -8.24
CA THR A 220 6.63 -7.98 -8.79
C THR A 220 6.72 -6.47 -8.58
N VAL A 221 7.07 -6.04 -7.37
CA VAL A 221 7.25 -4.61 -7.06
C VAL A 221 8.39 -4.00 -7.88
N ARG A 222 9.53 -4.70 -7.98
CA ARG A 222 10.68 -4.25 -8.79
C ARG A 222 10.29 -4.04 -10.26
N ASN A 223 9.56 -4.98 -10.85
CA ASN A 223 9.12 -4.91 -12.24
C ASN A 223 8.09 -3.79 -12.48
N MET A 224 7.25 -3.49 -11.50
CA MET A 224 6.34 -2.34 -11.58
C MET A 224 7.10 -1.01 -11.68
N ARG A 225 8.25 -0.89 -11.02
CA ARG A 225 9.10 0.31 -11.04
C ARG A 225 9.83 0.48 -12.37
N VAL A 226 10.40 -0.61 -12.91
CA VAL A 226 11.16 -0.57 -14.17
C VAL A 226 10.28 -0.16 -15.35
N ARG A 227 9.03 -0.61 -15.41
CA ARG A 227 8.07 -0.22 -16.46
C ARG A 227 7.80 1.29 -16.51
N THR A 228 8.13 2.00 -15.45
CA THR A 228 7.94 3.45 -15.35
C THR A 228 9.03 4.25 -16.06
N VAL A 229 10.26 3.75 -16.05
CA VAL A 229 11.42 4.45 -16.66
C VAL A 229 11.35 4.45 -18.19
N HIS A 230 10.58 3.53 -18.80
CA HIS A 230 10.49 3.37 -20.26
C HIS A 230 9.25 4.05 -20.89
N ARG A 231 8.42 4.74 -20.11
CA ARG A 231 7.23 5.47 -20.61
C ARG A 231 7.28 6.99 -20.38
N GLY A 232 8.44 7.51 -19.97
CA GLY A 232 8.70 8.93 -19.80
C GLY A 232 9.41 9.56 -21.02
#